data_0f55a6f1cf45506ba14eecdb625e1e00
#
_entry.id   0f55a6f1cf45506ba14eecdb625e1e00
#
_cell.length_a   1.000
_cell.length_b   1.000
_cell.length_c   1.000
_cell.angle_alpha   90.00
_cell.angle_beta   90.00
_cell.angle_gamma   90.00
#
_symmetry.space_group_name_H-M   'P 1'
#
loop_
_entity.id
_entity.type
_entity.pdbx_description
1 polymer ?
#
loop_
_entity_poly.entity_id
_entity_poly.type
_entity_poly.pdbx_seq_one_letter_code
_entity_poly.pdbx_strand_id
1 'polypeptide(L)'
;YNILFFDNSYVLLPNRMTNMAQNDEIILININGADRPGVTAALTEILAKNNAVILDIGQADIHNHLSLGILFQSTEGNSGDILKELLFKSYELDVNIRFNPITEQEYSKWVGMQGKNRYIITILSRKLTAKQIAGVSRIVAEQDMNIDDIKRLTGRIPLDENARTPKASVEFSVRGTPKNKECMKAEFMKLSTELEMDISFQEDSMYRRMRRLICFDMDSTLIETEVIDELAIRAGVGDQVKAITEAAMRGEIDFCESFRQRCALLKGLDVSVMQEIAENLPITEGVDRLMRILKKVGFKIAILSGGFTYFGNFLKQKYNIDYVYANELEIENGKLTGNHVGDIVDGKRKAELLRLIAQVENVDIRQTVAVGDGANDLPMISIAGLGIAFHAKPKVKATAKQSISTIGLDGILYFLGYKDSYLDEQM
;
A
#
# COMPACT_ATOMS: atom_id res chain seq x y z
N TYR A 1 9.61 6.69 43.06
CA TYR A 1 9.94 7.97 42.37
C TYR A 1 10.80 7.65 41.17
N ASN A 2 10.27 7.87 39.94
CA ASN A 2 11.07 7.84 38.71
C ASN A 2 11.54 9.25 38.42
N ILE A 3 12.84 9.44 38.29
CA ILE A 3 13.47 10.74 37.99
C ILE A 3 13.76 10.75 36.49
N LEU A 4 13.12 11.65 35.76
CA LEU A 4 13.46 11.98 34.38
C LEU A 4 14.25 13.30 34.36
N PHE A 5 15.44 13.30 33.76
CA PHE A 5 16.26 14.49 33.59
C PHE A 5 15.87 15.21 32.30
N PHE A 6 15.37 16.42 32.42
CA PHE A 6 15.32 17.40 31.35
C PHE A 6 15.86 18.72 31.87
N ASP A 7 16.93 19.18 31.25
CA ASP A 7 17.51 20.54 31.35
C ASP A 7 17.47 21.17 32.75
N ASN A 8 18.30 20.67 33.66
CA ASN A 8 18.59 21.27 35.00
C ASN A 8 17.40 21.66 35.91
N SER A 9 16.22 21.19 35.66
CA SER A 9 15.08 21.35 36.56
C SER A 9 14.50 19.98 36.95
N TYR A 10 14.45 19.71 38.27
CA TYR A 10 13.85 18.50 38.80
C TYR A 10 12.32 18.66 38.85
N VAL A 11 11.59 17.89 38.02
CA VAL A 11 10.14 17.77 38.14
C VAL A 11 9.83 16.44 38.86
N LEU A 12 9.41 16.52 40.08
CA LEU A 12 8.84 15.39 40.81
C LEU A 12 7.43 15.14 40.29
N LEU A 13 7.27 14.14 39.42
CA LEU A 13 5.93 13.63 39.09
C LEU A 13 5.41 12.80 40.27
N PRO A 14 4.22 13.09 40.79
CA PRO A 14 3.61 12.25 41.83
C PRO A 14 3.40 10.85 41.26
N ASN A 15 3.88 9.86 42.01
CA ASN A 15 3.63 8.45 41.75
C ASN A 15 2.11 8.21 41.92
N ARG A 16 1.33 8.38 40.84
CA ARG A 16 -0.03 7.84 40.79
C ARG A 16 0.04 6.34 40.49
N MET A 17 0.59 5.59 41.43
CA MET A 17 0.05 4.29 41.74
C MET A 17 -1.28 4.56 42.44
N THR A 18 -2.34 4.68 41.66
CA THR A 18 -3.69 4.48 42.23
C THR A 18 -3.69 3.06 42.75
N ASN A 19 -3.66 2.92 44.09
CA ASN A 19 -4.09 1.69 44.75
C ASN A 19 -5.46 1.40 44.14
N MET A 20 -5.58 0.34 43.32
CA MET A 20 -6.88 -0.21 43.01
C MET A 20 -7.52 -0.59 44.34
N ALA A 21 -8.67 -0.03 44.61
CA ALA A 21 -9.46 -0.43 45.76
C ALA A 21 -9.72 -1.94 45.61
N GLN A 22 -9.67 -2.68 46.69
CA GLN A 22 -9.69 -4.15 46.78
C GLN A 22 -10.94 -4.80 46.16
N ASN A 23 -11.84 -4.05 45.48
CA ASN A 23 -13.14 -4.44 44.92
C ASN A 23 -13.36 -4.01 43.48
N ASP A 24 -12.36 -3.52 42.76
CA ASP A 24 -12.53 -3.12 41.38
C ASP A 24 -12.48 -4.36 40.45
N GLU A 25 -13.51 -4.55 39.67
CA GLU A 25 -13.60 -5.66 38.72
C GLU A 25 -13.44 -5.17 37.27
N ILE A 26 -12.64 -5.88 36.49
CA ILE A 26 -12.45 -5.63 35.02
C ILE A 26 -13.32 -6.62 34.28
N ILE A 27 -14.19 -6.11 33.42
CA ILE A 27 -15.16 -6.92 32.67
C ILE A 27 -15.10 -6.56 31.18
N LEU A 28 -14.93 -7.59 30.34
CA LEU A 28 -15.09 -7.49 28.90
C LEU A 28 -16.51 -7.92 28.54
N ILE A 29 -17.29 -7.03 27.94
CA ILE A 29 -18.57 -7.36 27.36
C ILE A 29 -18.43 -7.49 25.83
N ASN A 30 -19.03 -8.54 25.29
CA ASN A 30 -19.14 -8.77 23.85
C ASN A 30 -20.61 -8.76 23.47
N ILE A 31 -20.99 -7.85 22.59
CA ILE A 31 -22.35 -7.65 22.10
C ILE A 31 -22.40 -7.99 20.62
N ASN A 32 -23.38 -8.80 20.24
CA ASN A 32 -23.60 -9.20 18.84
C ASN A 32 -25.08 -9.15 18.49
N GLY A 33 -25.42 -8.56 17.37
CA GLY A 33 -26.82 -8.47 16.90
C GLY A 33 -26.97 -7.64 15.62
N ALA A 34 -28.20 -7.34 15.26
CA ALA A 34 -28.46 -6.44 14.14
C ALA A 34 -27.94 -5.03 14.45
N ASP A 35 -27.22 -4.42 13.50
CA ASP A 35 -26.76 -3.04 13.65
C ASP A 35 -27.96 -2.09 13.50
N ARG A 36 -28.16 -1.27 14.53
CA ARG A 36 -29.23 -0.27 14.60
C ARG A 36 -28.71 0.98 15.28
N PRO A 37 -29.13 2.19 14.83
CA PRO A 37 -28.81 3.43 15.53
C PRO A 37 -29.22 3.38 17.00
N GLY A 38 -28.31 3.76 17.89
CA GLY A 38 -28.58 3.87 19.34
C GLY A 38 -28.16 2.66 20.19
N VAL A 39 -27.81 1.51 19.61
CA VAL A 39 -27.38 0.33 20.38
C VAL A 39 -26.18 0.66 21.25
N THR A 40 -25.12 1.20 20.70
CA THR A 40 -23.91 1.56 21.44
C THR A 40 -24.21 2.64 22.50
N ALA A 41 -25.01 3.66 22.14
CA ALA A 41 -25.41 4.73 23.07
C ALA A 41 -26.13 4.18 24.30
N ALA A 42 -27.17 3.36 24.09
CA ALA A 42 -27.97 2.80 25.18
C ALA A 42 -27.16 1.93 26.14
N LEU A 43 -26.18 1.19 25.64
CA LEU A 43 -25.32 0.35 26.50
C LEU A 43 -24.26 1.17 27.24
N THR A 44 -23.68 2.17 26.58
CA THR A 44 -22.68 3.04 27.24
C THR A 44 -23.32 4.01 28.25
N GLU A 45 -24.59 4.40 28.07
CA GLU A 45 -25.35 5.16 29.07
C GLU A 45 -25.50 4.42 30.41
N ILE A 46 -25.69 3.09 30.36
CA ILE A 46 -25.72 2.26 31.59
C ILE A 46 -24.37 2.28 32.29
N LEU A 47 -23.27 2.14 31.54
CA LEU A 47 -21.92 2.23 32.09
C LEU A 47 -21.65 3.61 32.68
N ALA A 48 -22.06 4.68 32.00
CA ALA A 48 -21.91 6.06 32.46
C ALA A 48 -22.69 6.34 33.74
N LYS A 49 -23.96 5.90 33.84
CA LYS A 49 -24.81 6.02 35.01
C LYS A 49 -24.17 5.39 36.29
N ASN A 50 -23.45 4.32 36.09
CA ASN A 50 -22.78 3.57 37.14
C ASN A 50 -21.30 3.98 37.33
N ASN A 51 -20.86 5.09 36.75
CA ASN A 51 -19.49 5.60 36.83
C ASN A 51 -18.41 4.58 36.44
N ALA A 52 -18.72 3.62 35.53
CA ALA A 52 -17.75 2.66 35.04
C ALA A 52 -16.67 3.36 34.19
N VAL A 53 -15.42 2.92 34.31
CA VAL A 53 -14.30 3.43 33.53
C VAL A 53 -14.09 2.54 32.32
N ILE A 54 -14.21 3.10 31.12
CA ILE A 54 -13.93 2.35 29.88
C ILE A 54 -12.41 2.26 29.68
N LEU A 55 -11.89 1.04 29.62
CA LEU A 55 -10.48 0.74 29.41
C LEU A 55 -10.16 0.51 27.94
N ASP A 56 -11.11 -0.07 27.15
CA ASP A 56 -11.01 -0.24 25.73
C ASP A 56 -12.41 -0.43 25.10
N ILE A 57 -12.55 -0.06 23.82
CA ILE A 57 -13.79 -0.24 23.08
C ILE A 57 -13.48 -0.47 21.59
N GLY A 58 -14.16 -1.44 20.98
CA GLY A 58 -14.03 -1.75 19.57
C GLY A 58 -15.35 -2.20 18.97
N GLN A 59 -15.68 -1.70 17.77
CA GLN A 59 -16.88 -2.03 17.05
C GLN A 59 -16.54 -2.46 15.60
N ALA A 60 -17.18 -3.51 15.13
CA ALA A 60 -17.14 -3.93 13.73
C ALA A 60 -18.56 -4.16 13.22
N ASP A 61 -18.81 -3.80 11.95
CA ASP A 61 -20.04 -4.10 11.23
C ASP A 61 -19.75 -4.93 9.98
N ILE A 62 -20.40 -6.11 9.89
CA ILE A 62 -20.37 -6.97 8.70
C ILE A 62 -21.80 -7.31 8.31
N HIS A 63 -22.24 -6.82 7.16
CA HIS A 63 -23.58 -7.08 6.62
C HIS A 63 -24.72 -6.67 7.59
N ASN A 64 -24.62 -5.44 8.12
CA ASN A 64 -25.56 -4.91 9.13
C ASN A 64 -25.65 -5.77 10.40
N HIS A 65 -24.59 -6.49 10.71
CA HIS A 65 -24.45 -7.26 11.92
C HIS A 65 -23.31 -6.66 12.78
N LEU A 66 -23.73 -6.09 13.91
CA LEU A 66 -22.85 -5.45 14.89
C LEU A 66 -22.09 -6.49 15.69
N SER A 67 -20.79 -6.29 15.84
CA SER A 67 -19.96 -6.88 16.89
C SER A 67 -19.31 -5.75 17.69
N LEU A 68 -19.68 -5.57 18.96
CA LEU A 68 -19.18 -4.53 19.84
C LEU A 68 -18.53 -5.16 21.06
N GLY A 69 -17.27 -4.84 21.32
CA GLY A 69 -16.53 -5.19 22.53
C GLY A 69 -16.31 -3.95 23.37
N ILE A 70 -16.62 -4.02 24.68
CA ILE A 70 -16.29 -2.96 25.65
C ILE A 70 -15.59 -3.60 26.84
N LEU A 71 -14.37 -3.16 27.12
CA LEU A 71 -13.64 -3.49 28.32
C LEU A 71 -13.79 -2.33 29.30
N PHE A 72 -14.35 -2.61 30.48
CA PHE A 72 -14.56 -1.58 31.49
C PHE A 72 -14.15 -2.07 32.88
N GLN A 73 -13.85 -1.12 33.75
CA GLN A 73 -13.61 -1.31 35.16
C GLN A 73 -14.81 -0.79 35.93
N SER A 74 -15.37 -1.66 36.78
CA SER A 74 -16.40 -1.29 37.73
C SER A 74 -15.74 -0.88 39.03
N THR A 75 -16.15 0.25 39.58
CA THR A 75 -15.71 0.74 40.88
C THR A 75 -16.74 0.33 42.00
N GLU A 76 -16.27 0.09 43.21
CA GLU A 76 -17.12 -0.07 44.38
C GLU A 76 -18.04 -1.30 44.43
N GLY A 77 -17.73 -2.40 43.75
CA GLY A 77 -18.54 -3.63 43.87
C GLY A 77 -19.91 -3.60 43.18
N ASN A 78 -20.18 -2.60 42.32
CA ASN A 78 -21.44 -2.41 41.60
C ASN A 78 -21.56 -3.27 40.33
N SER A 79 -20.62 -4.15 40.04
CA SER A 79 -20.59 -4.94 38.83
C SER A 79 -21.89 -5.75 38.60
N GLY A 80 -22.44 -6.34 39.64
CA GLY A 80 -23.67 -7.14 39.56
C GLY A 80 -24.88 -6.34 39.04
N ASP A 81 -25.05 -5.10 39.52
CA ASP A 81 -26.15 -4.23 39.08
C ASP A 81 -25.93 -3.75 37.63
N ILE A 82 -24.69 -3.39 37.28
CA ILE A 82 -24.33 -3.05 35.91
C ILE A 82 -24.64 -4.20 34.93
N LEU A 83 -24.19 -5.41 35.27
CA LEU A 83 -24.41 -6.60 34.41
C LEU A 83 -25.90 -6.90 34.25
N LYS A 84 -26.68 -6.73 35.29
CA LYS A 84 -28.14 -6.92 35.27
C LYS A 84 -28.82 -5.87 34.39
N GLU A 85 -28.51 -4.58 34.52
CA GLU A 85 -29.06 -3.52 33.67
C GLU A 85 -28.67 -3.74 32.21
N LEU A 86 -27.42 -4.10 31.93
CA LEU A 86 -26.95 -4.42 30.57
C LEU A 86 -27.68 -5.63 29.98
N LEU A 87 -27.93 -6.67 30.78
CA LEU A 87 -28.65 -7.86 30.33
C LEU A 87 -30.10 -7.53 29.93
N PHE A 88 -30.82 -6.76 30.77
CA PHE A 88 -32.17 -6.32 30.44
C PHE A 88 -32.19 -5.45 29.20
N LYS A 89 -31.23 -4.52 29.07
CA LYS A 89 -31.15 -3.64 27.92
C LYS A 89 -30.81 -4.37 26.63
N SER A 90 -29.95 -5.38 26.69
CA SER A 90 -29.64 -6.21 25.54
C SER A 90 -30.87 -6.97 25.01
N TYR A 91 -31.73 -7.45 25.91
CA TYR A 91 -33.00 -8.07 25.56
C TYR A 91 -33.96 -7.07 24.87
N GLU A 92 -34.10 -5.86 25.39
CA GLU A 92 -34.92 -4.80 24.77
C GLU A 92 -34.41 -4.41 23.36
N LEU A 93 -33.09 -4.42 23.16
CA LEU A 93 -32.43 -4.10 21.92
C LEU A 93 -32.34 -5.28 20.93
N ASP A 94 -32.79 -6.47 21.33
CA ASP A 94 -32.66 -7.71 20.55
C ASP A 94 -31.22 -7.98 20.11
N VAL A 95 -30.26 -7.85 21.07
CA VAL A 95 -28.86 -8.18 20.87
C VAL A 95 -28.39 -9.21 21.89
N ASN A 96 -27.44 -10.04 21.52
CA ASN A 96 -26.82 -11.00 22.42
C ASN A 96 -25.65 -10.32 23.15
N ILE A 97 -25.60 -10.49 24.47
CA ILE A 97 -24.50 -10.00 25.29
C ILE A 97 -23.80 -11.16 26.00
N ARG A 98 -22.48 -11.11 26.09
CA ARG A 98 -21.67 -12.06 26.85
C ARG A 98 -20.71 -11.27 27.76
N PHE A 99 -20.62 -11.71 29.02
CA PHE A 99 -19.75 -11.11 30.04
C PHE A 99 -18.55 -12.01 30.29
N ASN A 100 -17.36 -11.45 30.27
CA ASN A 100 -16.11 -12.14 30.56
C ASN A 100 -15.32 -11.34 31.58
N PRO A 101 -15.26 -11.79 32.85
CA PRO A 101 -14.38 -11.20 33.87
C PRO A 101 -12.92 -11.36 33.40
N ILE A 102 -12.13 -10.31 33.61
CA ILE A 102 -10.71 -10.27 33.26
C ILE A 102 -9.91 -10.03 34.52
N THR A 103 -8.92 -10.86 34.80
CA THR A 103 -8.03 -10.69 35.95
C THR A 103 -7.04 -9.54 35.72
N GLU A 104 -6.56 -8.91 36.79
CA GLU A 104 -5.51 -7.89 36.68
C GLU A 104 -4.25 -8.39 35.95
N GLN A 105 -3.91 -9.67 36.16
CA GLN A 105 -2.76 -10.28 35.47
C GLN A 105 -2.97 -10.39 33.97
N GLU A 106 -4.16 -10.79 33.54
CA GLU A 106 -4.52 -10.86 32.14
C GLU A 106 -4.52 -9.46 31.49
N TYR A 107 -5.11 -8.48 32.16
CA TYR A 107 -5.11 -7.10 31.74
C TYR A 107 -3.69 -6.53 31.62
N SER A 108 -2.86 -6.69 32.67
CA SER A 108 -1.47 -6.20 32.65
C SER A 108 -0.63 -6.88 31.59
N LYS A 109 -0.83 -8.17 31.35
CA LYS A 109 -0.20 -8.90 30.25
C LYS A 109 -0.62 -8.34 28.90
N TRP A 110 -1.90 -8.06 28.70
CA TRP A 110 -2.43 -7.48 27.48
C TRP A 110 -1.89 -6.06 27.24
N VAL A 111 -1.86 -5.21 28.28
CA VAL A 111 -1.25 -3.86 28.20
C VAL A 111 0.24 -3.96 27.88
N GLY A 112 0.97 -4.90 28.47
CA GLY A 112 2.40 -5.14 28.19
C GLY A 112 2.70 -5.61 26.77
N MET A 113 1.67 -6.01 25.99
CA MET A 113 1.81 -6.28 24.56
C MET A 113 1.71 -5.02 23.67
N GLN A 114 1.39 -3.86 24.24
CA GLN A 114 1.46 -2.59 23.54
C GLN A 114 2.91 -2.26 23.21
N GLY A 115 3.14 -1.59 22.06
CA GLY A 115 4.50 -1.23 21.62
C GLY A 115 5.27 -2.34 20.89
N LYS A 116 4.71 -3.53 20.69
CA LYS A 116 5.30 -4.52 19.79
C LYS A 116 5.27 -4.04 18.34
N ASN A 117 6.22 -4.54 17.54
CA ASN A 117 6.25 -4.26 16.10
C ASN A 117 4.92 -4.60 15.45
N ARG A 118 4.47 -3.72 14.57
CA ARG A 118 3.26 -3.90 13.79
C ARG A 118 3.60 -3.93 12.31
N TYR A 119 2.89 -4.77 11.59
CA TYR A 119 3.01 -4.93 10.16
C TYR A 119 1.64 -4.91 9.51
N ILE A 120 1.64 -4.47 8.27
CA ILE A 120 0.46 -4.50 7.41
C ILE A 120 0.72 -5.47 6.27
N ILE A 121 -0.19 -6.44 6.13
CA ILE A 121 -0.22 -7.33 4.98
C ILE A 121 -1.42 -6.95 4.13
N THR A 122 -1.19 -6.63 2.87
CA THR A 122 -2.27 -6.31 1.93
C THR A 122 -2.30 -7.35 0.82
N ILE A 123 -3.45 -7.97 0.62
CA ILE A 123 -3.71 -8.89 -0.49
C ILE A 123 -4.41 -8.12 -1.61
N LEU A 124 -3.95 -8.32 -2.85
CA LEU A 124 -4.62 -7.87 -4.07
C LEU A 124 -4.94 -9.07 -4.95
N SER A 125 -6.14 -9.14 -5.52
CA SER A 125 -6.52 -10.18 -6.46
C SER A 125 -7.74 -9.75 -7.29
N ARG A 126 -8.06 -10.48 -8.34
CA ARG A 126 -9.34 -10.28 -9.06
C ARG A 126 -10.53 -10.77 -8.23
N LYS A 127 -10.36 -11.80 -7.43
CA LYS A 127 -11.38 -12.39 -6.56
C LYS A 127 -10.78 -12.83 -5.23
N LEU A 128 -11.40 -12.43 -4.13
CA LEU A 128 -10.97 -12.88 -2.80
C LEU A 128 -11.54 -14.28 -2.51
N THR A 129 -10.65 -15.20 -2.15
CA THR A 129 -11.00 -16.58 -1.83
C THR A 129 -10.61 -16.96 -0.40
N ALA A 130 -11.33 -17.93 0.18
CA ALA A 130 -10.98 -18.47 1.50
C ALA A 130 -9.57 -19.07 1.54
N LYS A 131 -9.10 -19.66 0.43
CA LYS A 131 -7.73 -20.21 0.33
C LYS A 131 -6.66 -19.13 0.49
N GLN A 132 -6.86 -17.96 -0.10
CA GLN A 132 -5.95 -16.81 0.02
C GLN A 132 -5.87 -16.32 1.47
N ILE A 133 -7.01 -16.14 2.13
CA ILE A 133 -7.06 -15.72 3.54
C ILE A 133 -6.42 -16.76 4.44
N ALA A 134 -6.78 -18.06 4.28
CA ALA A 134 -6.22 -19.15 5.07
C ALA A 134 -4.70 -19.28 4.90
N GLY A 135 -4.19 -19.15 3.67
CA GLY A 135 -2.76 -19.20 3.38
C GLY A 135 -1.96 -18.10 4.09
N VAL A 136 -2.43 -16.85 3.98
CA VAL A 136 -1.79 -15.72 4.67
C VAL A 136 -1.87 -15.87 6.19
N SER A 137 -3.04 -16.24 6.73
CA SER A 137 -3.22 -16.43 8.18
C SER A 137 -2.32 -17.53 8.73
N ARG A 138 -2.13 -18.63 7.99
CA ARG A 138 -1.23 -19.71 8.37
C ARG A 138 0.23 -19.23 8.44
N ILE A 139 0.72 -18.53 7.42
CA ILE A 139 2.09 -18.00 7.41
C ILE A 139 2.30 -17.05 8.60
N VAL A 140 1.34 -16.17 8.90
CA VAL A 140 1.40 -15.27 10.07
C VAL A 140 1.50 -16.06 11.37
N ALA A 141 0.69 -17.11 11.54
CA ALA A 141 0.68 -17.94 12.76
C ALA A 141 1.98 -18.73 12.94
N GLU A 142 2.55 -19.30 11.86
CA GLU A 142 3.83 -20.03 11.87
C GLU A 142 5.01 -19.12 12.30
N GLN A 143 4.90 -17.82 12.09
CA GLN A 143 5.85 -16.80 12.52
C GLN A 143 5.62 -16.28 13.95
N ASP A 144 4.70 -16.88 14.74
CA ASP A 144 4.28 -16.44 16.08
C ASP A 144 3.75 -14.99 16.12
N MET A 145 3.12 -14.56 15.05
CA MET A 145 2.49 -13.25 14.97
C MET A 145 0.98 -13.35 15.13
N ASN A 146 0.37 -12.29 15.64
CA ASN A 146 -1.08 -12.22 15.81
C ASN A 146 -1.72 -11.30 14.78
N ILE A 147 -2.87 -11.68 14.25
CA ILE A 147 -3.71 -10.82 13.43
C ILE A 147 -4.64 -10.06 14.36
N ASP A 148 -4.49 -8.75 14.43
CA ASP A 148 -5.31 -7.88 15.29
C ASP A 148 -6.58 -7.41 14.57
N ASP A 149 -6.52 -7.24 13.23
CA ASP A 149 -7.63 -6.71 12.45
C ASP A 149 -7.53 -7.16 10.99
N ILE A 150 -8.69 -7.35 10.36
CA ILE A 150 -8.81 -7.67 8.93
C ILE A 150 -9.84 -6.73 8.31
N LYS A 151 -9.42 -5.92 7.35
CA LYS A 151 -10.27 -4.94 6.67
C LYS A 151 -10.31 -5.16 5.17
N ARG A 152 -11.49 -5.18 4.59
CA ARG A 152 -11.65 -5.06 3.15
C ARG A 152 -11.41 -3.60 2.73
N LEU A 153 -10.57 -3.39 1.71
CA LEU A 153 -10.26 -2.07 1.17
C LEU A 153 -11.10 -1.73 -0.06
N THR A 154 -11.44 -2.74 -0.86
CA THR A 154 -12.30 -2.56 -2.04
C THR A 154 -13.78 -2.52 -1.67
N GLY A 155 -14.57 -1.85 -2.50
CA GLY A 155 -16.02 -1.90 -2.43
C GLY A 155 -16.56 -3.32 -2.48
N ARG A 156 -17.81 -3.50 -2.07
CA ARG A 156 -18.53 -4.78 -2.17
C ARG A 156 -18.91 -5.01 -3.62
N ILE A 157 -18.68 -6.22 -4.13
CA ILE A 157 -18.98 -6.59 -5.52
C ILE A 157 -20.40 -7.16 -5.55
N PRO A 158 -21.31 -6.65 -6.40
CA PRO A 158 -22.59 -7.29 -6.66
C PRO A 158 -22.40 -8.74 -7.14
N LEU A 159 -23.33 -9.61 -6.83
CA LEU A 159 -23.30 -11.01 -7.28
C LEU A 159 -23.61 -11.17 -8.78
N ASP A 160 -24.03 -10.11 -9.43
CA ASP A 160 -24.27 -10.07 -10.87
C ASP A 160 -22.95 -10.12 -11.65
N GLU A 161 -22.84 -11.06 -12.59
CA GLU A 161 -21.63 -11.35 -13.37
C GLU A 161 -21.26 -10.25 -14.38
N ASN A 162 -22.11 -9.27 -14.62
CA ASN A 162 -21.88 -8.16 -15.56
C ASN A 162 -21.05 -7.01 -15.00
N ALA A 163 -20.51 -7.12 -13.78
CA ALA A 163 -19.66 -6.10 -13.19
C ALA A 163 -18.28 -6.05 -13.88
N ARG A 164 -17.85 -4.81 -14.19
CA ARG A 164 -16.50 -4.45 -14.69
C ARG A 164 -15.41 -5.23 -13.96
N THR A 165 -14.24 -5.43 -14.61
CA THR A 165 -13.08 -6.18 -14.09
C THR A 165 -12.97 -6.15 -12.56
N PRO A 166 -13.31 -7.27 -11.88
CA PRO A 166 -13.41 -7.26 -10.42
C PRO A 166 -12.03 -7.05 -9.79
N LYS A 167 -12.01 -6.27 -8.72
CA LYS A 167 -10.83 -6.07 -7.88
C LYS A 167 -11.19 -6.38 -6.45
N ALA A 168 -10.33 -7.09 -5.75
CA ALA A 168 -10.51 -7.42 -4.34
C ALA A 168 -9.21 -7.11 -3.59
N SER A 169 -9.32 -6.37 -2.50
CA SER A 169 -8.20 -6.09 -1.60
C SER A 169 -8.62 -6.22 -0.15
N VAL A 170 -7.76 -6.86 0.64
CA VAL A 170 -7.93 -7.02 2.08
C VAL A 170 -6.61 -6.67 2.77
N GLU A 171 -6.71 -5.90 3.84
CA GLU A 171 -5.61 -5.52 4.70
C GLU A 171 -5.71 -6.25 6.03
N PHE A 172 -4.58 -6.82 6.47
CA PHE A 172 -4.40 -7.42 7.79
C PHE A 172 -3.48 -6.54 8.61
N SER A 173 -3.91 -6.13 9.78
CA SER A 173 -3.03 -5.56 10.81
C SER A 173 -2.47 -6.70 11.66
N VAL A 174 -1.14 -6.83 11.67
CA VAL A 174 -0.45 -7.94 12.32
C VAL A 174 0.53 -7.41 13.36
N ARG A 175 0.52 -8.02 14.55
CA ARG A 175 1.38 -7.66 15.67
C ARG A 175 2.36 -8.77 16.01
N GLY A 176 3.59 -8.38 16.31
CA GLY A 176 4.67 -9.28 16.72
C GLY A 176 5.94 -9.05 15.93
N THR A 177 6.96 -9.84 16.21
CA THR A 177 8.20 -9.86 15.43
C THR A 177 8.30 -11.23 14.77
N PRO A 178 8.39 -11.31 13.43
CA PRO A 178 8.46 -12.59 12.76
C PRO A 178 9.73 -13.35 13.17
N LYS A 179 9.64 -14.66 13.41
CA LYS A 179 10.79 -15.53 13.72
C LYS A 179 11.86 -15.44 12.65
N ASN A 180 11.44 -15.42 11.37
CA ASN A 180 12.32 -15.27 10.23
C ASN A 180 11.63 -14.46 9.12
N LYS A 181 11.97 -13.18 9.02
CA LYS A 181 11.37 -12.24 8.07
C LYS A 181 11.62 -12.62 6.61
N GLU A 182 12.78 -13.17 6.30
CA GLU A 182 13.12 -13.56 4.92
C GLU A 182 12.39 -14.85 4.51
N CYS A 183 12.28 -15.83 5.41
CA CYS A 183 11.46 -17.02 5.20
C CYS A 183 9.99 -16.65 4.97
N MET A 184 9.43 -15.77 5.81
CA MET A 184 8.05 -15.29 5.69
C MET A 184 7.79 -14.63 4.34
N LYS A 185 8.72 -13.81 3.83
CA LYS A 185 8.61 -13.20 2.51
C LYS A 185 8.65 -14.23 1.39
N ALA A 186 9.55 -15.23 1.49
CA ALA A 186 9.63 -16.31 0.51
C ALA A 186 8.33 -17.13 0.44
N GLU A 187 7.72 -17.41 1.58
CA GLU A 187 6.43 -18.09 1.66
C GLU A 187 5.29 -17.25 1.07
N PHE A 188 5.26 -15.93 1.33
CA PHE A 188 4.31 -15.03 0.68
C PHE A 188 4.49 -15.00 -0.84
N MET A 189 5.72 -14.99 -1.34
CA MET A 189 6.00 -15.01 -2.78
C MET A 189 5.51 -16.31 -3.42
N LYS A 190 5.74 -17.46 -2.77
CA LYS A 190 5.25 -18.76 -3.22
C LYS A 190 3.72 -18.79 -3.25
N LEU A 191 3.08 -18.36 -2.17
CA LEU A 191 1.63 -18.31 -2.04
C LEU A 191 1.00 -17.34 -3.06
N SER A 192 1.65 -16.21 -3.33
CA SER A 192 1.25 -15.23 -4.34
C SER A 192 1.16 -15.87 -5.72
N THR A 193 2.17 -16.68 -6.09
CA THR A 193 2.21 -17.37 -7.38
C THR A 193 1.17 -18.49 -7.44
N GLU A 194 1.01 -19.28 -6.37
CA GLU A 194 0.08 -20.42 -6.32
C GLU A 194 -1.39 -20.01 -6.38
N LEU A 195 -1.73 -18.86 -5.81
CA LEU A 195 -3.13 -18.42 -5.65
C LEU A 195 -3.49 -17.19 -6.49
N GLU A 196 -2.65 -16.83 -7.45
CA GLU A 196 -2.85 -15.70 -8.38
C GLU A 196 -3.29 -14.43 -7.65
N MET A 197 -2.49 -14.02 -6.65
CA MET A 197 -2.70 -12.80 -5.88
C MET A 197 -1.39 -12.08 -5.66
N ASP A 198 -1.45 -10.79 -5.38
CA ASP A 198 -0.29 -10.01 -4.96
C ASP A 198 -0.35 -9.78 -3.45
N ILE A 199 0.79 -9.86 -2.78
CA ILE A 199 0.90 -9.68 -1.34
C ILE A 199 1.92 -8.58 -1.06
N SER A 200 1.52 -7.57 -0.29
CA SER A 200 2.40 -6.57 0.28
C SER A 200 2.61 -6.83 1.77
N PHE A 201 3.86 -6.83 2.22
CA PHE A 201 4.24 -6.93 3.63
C PHE A 201 5.06 -5.71 4.03
N GLN A 202 4.48 -4.81 4.82
CA GLN A 202 5.05 -3.52 5.19
C GLN A 202 5.05 -3.34 6.70
N GLU A 203 6.04 -2.61 7.23
CA GLU A 203 5.99 -2.14 8.61
C GLU A 203 4.94 -1.04 8.76
N ASP A 204 4.09 -1.12 9.80
CA ASP A 204 3.12 -0.07 10.12
C ASP A 204 3.84 1.09 10.82
N SER A 205 4.41 1.97 10.04
CA SER A 205 5.12 3.14 10.49
C SER A 205 4.41 4.43 10.11
N MET A 206 4.77 5.53 10.75
CA MET A 206 4.27 6.85 10.38
C MET A 206 4.57 7.18 8.90
N TYR A 207 5.71 6.74 8.37
CA TYR A 207 6.12 7.00 6.99
C TYR A 207 5.23 6.31 5.96
N ARG A 208 4.67 5.14 6.30
CA ARG A 208 3.71 4.45 5.44
C ARG A 208 2.46 5.30 5.17
N ARG A 209 1.99 6.01 6.19
CA ARG A 209 0.76 6.84 6.13
C ARG A 209 1.01 8.25 5.57
N MET A 210 2.27 8.65 5.46
CA MET A 210 2.67 10.01 5.08
C MET A 210 3.47 10.03 3.77
N ARG A 211 3.21 9.11 2.85
CA ARG A 211 3.84 9.12 1.53
C ARG A 211 3.36 10.29 0.71
N ARG A 212 4.28 10.93 -0.04
CA ARG A 212 4.02 12.18 -0.76
C ARG A 212 4.63 12.27 -2.14
N LEU A 213 5.62 11.43 -2.46
CA LEU A 213 6.28 11.40 -3.76
C LEU A 213 6.17 10.01 -4.35
N ILE A 214 5.75 9.92 -5.60
CA ILE A 214 5.73 8.68 -6.36
C ILE A 214 6.44 8.86 -7.69
N CYS A 215 7.37 7.96 -7.99
CA CYS A 215 8.12 7.92 -9.24
C CYS A 215 7.77 6.65 -10.00
N PHE A 216 7.42 6.81 -11.26
CA PHE A 216 7.09 5.73 -12.19
C PHE A 216 8.14 5.60 -13.27
N ASP A 217 8.44 4.37 -13.69
CA ASP A 217 8.87 4.16 -15.06
C ASP A 217 7.72 4.45 -16.02
N MET A 218 8.01 4.66 -17.29
CA MET A 218 7.03 4.94 -18.33
C MET A 218 6.66 3.69 -19.11
N ASP A 219 7.64 3.17 -19.83
CA ASP A 219 7.47 2.03 -20.73
C ASP A 219 7.14 0.76 -19.95
N SER A 220 6.20 -0.03 -20.41
CA SER A 220 5.70 -1.24 -19.73
C SER A 220 5.19 -1.01 -18.28
N THR A 221 5.07 0.24 -17.83
CA THR A 221 4.55 0.64 -16.52
C THR A 221 3.34 1.58 -16.61
N LEU A 222 3.49 2.81 -17.09
CA LEU A 222 2.38 3.74 -17.34
C LEU A 222 1.68 3.47 -18.68
N ILE A 223 2.43 2.93 -19.63
CA ILE A 223 1.95 2.50 -20.95
C ILE A 223 2.30 1.03 -21.17
N GLU A 224 1.51 0.32 -21.95
CA GLU A 224 1.64 -1.12 -22.19
C GLU A 224 2.64 -1.47 -23.31
N THR A 225 3.46 -0.50 -23.76
CA THR A 225 4.42 -0.66 -24.86
C THR A 225 5.78 -0.04 -24.51
N GLU A 226 6.79 -0.40 -25.31
CA GLU A 226 8.09 0.26 -25.35
C GLU A 226 8.08 1.28 -26.52
N VAL A 227 8.22 2.58 -26.22
CA VAL A 227 8.14 3.62 -27.26
C VAL A 227 9.24 3.51 -28.30
N ILE A 228 10.40 2.96 -27.93
CA ILE A 228 11.50 2.75 -28.89
C ILE A 228 11.14 1.67 -29.91
N ASP A 229 10.40 0.64 -29.53
CA ASP A 229 9.95 -0.43 -30.42
C ASP A 229 8.87 0.10 -31.38
N GLU A 230 7.97 0.95 -30.91
CA GLU A 230 6.98 1.63 -31.77
C GLU A 230 7.66 2.51 -32.84
N LEU A 231 8.66 3.28 -32.43
CA LEU A 231 9.46 4.09 -33.38
C LEU A 231 10.21 3.22 -34.39
N ALA A 232 10.79 2.11 -33.91
CA ALA A 232 11.53 1.17 -34.77
C ALA A 232 10.64 0.48 -35.80
N ILE A 233 9.41 0.12 -35.44
CA ILE A 233 8.42 -0.41 -36.39
C ILE A 233 8.12 0.60 -37.48
N ARG A 234 7.89 1.88 -37.12
CA ARG A 234 7.62 2.96 -38.07
C ARG A 234 8.85 3.29 -38.97
N ALA A 235 10.06 3.09 -38.44
CA ALA A 235 11.31 3.24 -39.20
C ALA A 235 11.65 2.00 -40.05
N GLY A 236 10.92 0.89 -39.92
CA GLY A 236 11.21 -0.36 -40.65
C GLY A 236 12.44 -1.12 -40.13
N VAL A 237 12.86 -0.85 -38.89
CA VAL A 237 14.07 -1.44 -38.25
C VAL A 237 13.74 -2.27 -36.96
N GLY A 238 12.49 -2.66 -36.80
CA GLY A 238 12.01 -3.35 -35.58
C GLY A 238 12.81 -4.59 -35.22
N ASP A 239 13.12 -5.47 -36.22
CA ASP A 239 13.89 -6.69 -35.99
C ASP A 239 15.31 -6.39 -35.49
N GLN A 240 15.94 -5.33 -36.00
CA GLN A 240 17.29 -4.92 -35.60
C GLN A 240 17.29 -4.37 -34.18
N VAL A 241 16.32 -3.54 -33.81
CA VAL A 241 16.15 -3.00 -32.47
C VAL A 241 15.89 -4.14 -31.47
N LYS A 242 15.06 -5.10 -31.83
CA LYS A 242 14.77 -6.28 -31.02
C LYS A 242 16.04 -7.11 -30.77
N ALA A 243 16.86 -7.37 -31.77
CA ALA A 243 18.12 -8.11 -31.65
C ALA A 243 19.09 -7.43 -30.64
N ILE A 244 19.21 -6.08 -30.69
CA ILE A 244 20.02 -5.28 -29.77
C ILE A 244 19.45 -5.37 -28.33
N THR A 245 18.13 -5.27 -28.18
CA THR A 245 17.47 -5.41 -26.88
C THR A 245 17.73 -6.80 -26.26
N GLU A 246 17.62 -7.86 -27.05
CA GLU A 246 17.92 -9.23 -26.60
C GLU A 246 19.39 -9.40 -26.20
N ALA A 247 20.34 -8.81 -26.93
CA ALA A 247 21.78 -8.84 -26.56
C ALA A 247 22.03 -8.12 -25.23
N ALA A 248 21.39 -6.97 -24.99
CA ALA A 248 21.45 -6.26 -23.70
C ALA A 248 20.84 -7.11 -22.56
N MET A 249 19.73 -7.78 -22.82
CA MET A 249 19.08 -8.66 -21.82
C MET A 249 19.93 -9.90 -21.46
N ARG A 250 20.75 -10.39 -22.39
CA ARG A 250 21.74 -11.44 -22.13
C ARG A 250 23.00 -10.93 -21.44
N GLY A 251 23.16 -9.60 -21.31
CA GLY A 251 24.33 -8.96 -20.69
C GLY A 251 25.55 -8.88 -21.61
N GLU A 252 25.37 -9.03 -22.93
CA GLU A 252 26.43 -8.91 -23.93
C GLU A 252 26.86 -7.49 -24.18
N ILE A 253 25.96 -6.54 -24.01
CA ILE A 253 26.16 -5.09 -24.06
C ILE A 253 25.45 -4.42 -22.87
N ASP A 254 25.99 -3.29 -22.42
CA ASP A 254 25.36 -2.52 -21.35
C ASP A 254 24.15 -1.71 -21.85
N PHE A 255 23.38 -1.15 -20.91
CA PHE A 255 22.17 -0.39 -21.21
C PHE A 255 22.48 0.84 -22.08
N CYS A 256 23.55 1.59 -21.77
CA CYS A 256 23.88 2.82 -22.47
C CYS A 256 24.30 2.54 -23.91
N GLU A 257 25.09 1.48 -24.13
CA GLU A 257 25.49 1.07 -25.47
C GLU A 257 24.29 0.56 -26.28
N SER A 258 23.46 -0.28 -25.69
CA SER A 258 22.20 -0.74 -26.30
C SER A 258 21.30 0.44 -26.69
N PHE A 259 21.17 1.43 -25.79
CA PHE A 259 20.37 2.62 -26.05
C PHE A 259 20.90 3.41 -27.26
N ARG A 260 22.23 3.68 -27.32
CA ARG A 260 22.84 4.40 -28.45
C ARG A 260 22.66 3.67 -29.78
N GLN A 261 22.89 2.35 -29.81
CA GLN A 261 22.73 1.54 -31.01
C GLN A 261 21.29 1.57 -31.54
N ARG A 262 20.29 1.44 -30.61
CA ARG A 262 18.89 1.50 -30.97
C ARG A 262 18.48 2.88 -31.49
N CYS A 263 18.95 3.97 -30.84
CA CYS A 263 18.70 5.33 -31.32
C CYS A 263 19.30 5.58 -32.72
N ALA A 264 20.52 5.09 -32.99
CA ALA A 264 21.18 5.26 -34.29
C ALA A 264 20.37 4.66 -35.43
N LEU A 265 19.63 3.58 -35.21
CA LEU A 265 18.74 2.96 -36.22
C LEU A 265 17.52 3.83 -36.57
N LEU A 266 17.14 4.78 -35.69
CA LEU A 266 16.00 5.68 -35.91
C LEU A 266 16.36 6.90 -36.80
N LYS A 267 17.61 7.00 -37.28
CA LYS A 267 18.09 8.12 -38.11
C LYS A 267 17.23 8.33 -39.34
N GLY A 268 16.79 9.57 -39.53
CA GLY A 268 15.99 9.98 -40.71
C GLY A 268 14.48 9.82 -40.53
N LEU A 269 14.02 9.22 -39.39
CA LEU A 269 12.59 9.13 -39.08
C LEU A 269 12.00 10.53 -38.87
N ASP A 270 10.85 10.79 -39.49
CA ASP A 270 10.14 12.08 -39.37
C ASP A 270 9.55 12.25 -37.95
N VAL A 271 9.69 13.44 -37.41
CA VAL A 271 9.25 13.74 -36.03
C VAL A 271 7.73 13.65 -35.84
N SER A 272 6.96 13.80 -36.96
CA SER A 272 5.50 13.66 -36.90
C SER A 272 5.03 12.28 -36.45
N VAL A 273 5.85 11.25 -36.66
CA VAL A 273 5.60 9.88 -36.20
C VAL A 273 5.52 9.82 -34.66
N MET A 274 6.30 10.65 -33.97
CA MET A 274 6.26 10.69 -32.49
C MET A 274 4.91 11.19 -31.98
N GLN A 275 4.29 12.15 -32.65
CA GLN A 275 2.96 12.64 -32.30
C GLN A 275 1.90 11.56 -32.52
N GLU A 276 1.93 10.90 -33.70
CA GLU A 276 1.01 9.81 -34.01
C GLU A 276 1.06 8.69 -32.94
N ILE A 277 2.26 8.29 -32.54
CA ILE A 277 2.44 7.29 -31.48
C ILE A 277 1.90 7.81 -30.14
N ALA A 278 2.24 9.05 -29.74
CA ALA A 278 1.84 9.63 -28.46
C ALA A 278 0.31 9.71 -28.31
N GLU A 279 -0.40 10.08 -29.38
CA GLU A 279 -1.87 10.17 -29.39
C GLU A 279 -2.55 8.79 -29.25
N ASN A 280 -1.86 7.71 -29.63
CA ASN A 280 -2.37 6.34 -29.64
C ASN A 280 -1.70 5.43 -28.57
N LEU A 281 -0.99 5.99 -27.60
CA LEU A 281 -0.33 5.21 -26.55
C LEU A 281 -1.34 4.34 -25.77
N PRO A 282 -1.11 3.03 -25.68
CA PRO A 282 -1.93 2.14 -24.84
C PRO A 282 -1.65 2.42 -23.37
N ILE A 283 -2.60 3.03 -22.69
CA ILE A 283 -2.47 3.37 -21.27
C ILE A 283 -2.75 2.13 -20.41
N THR A 284 -1.86 1.85 -19.48
CA THR A 284 -1.97 0.70 -18.56
C THR A 284 -3.25 0.76 -17.74
N GLU A 285 -3.88 -0.39 -17.50
CA GLU A 285 -5.08 -0.52 -16.67
C GLU A 285 -4.92 0.20 -15.32
N GLY A 286 -5.86 1.08 -15.01
CA GLY A 286 -5.93 1.76 -13.70
C GLY A 286 -5.13 3.07 -13.59
N VAL A 287 -4.35 3.45 -14.60
CA VAL A 287 -3.56 4.71 -14.59
C VAL A 287 -4.45 5.93 -14.42
N ASP A 288 -5.55 6.04 -15.17
CA ASP A 288 -6.45 7.21 -15.08
C ASP A 288 -7.00 7.40 -13.67
N ARG A 289 -7.45 6.32 -13.03
CA ARG A 289 -7.92 6.33 -11.64
C ARG A 289 -6.81 6.69 -10.68
N LEU A 290 -5.65 6.05 -10.83
CA LEU A 290 -4.49 6.26 -9.95
C LEU A 290 -4.04 7.72 -9.98
N MET A 291 -3.81 8.29 -11.17
CA MET A 291 -3.31 9.66 -11.32
C MET A 291 -4.29 10.68 -10.75
N ARG A 292 -5.59 10.55 -11.04
CA ARG A 292 -6.64 11.40 -10.49
C ARG A 292 -6.62 11.41 -8.96
N ILE A 293 -6.53 10.24 -8.34
CA ILE A 293 -6.54 10.12 -6.87
C ILE A 293 -5.24 10.65 -6.27
N LEU A 294 -4.07 10.28 -6.80
CA LEU A 294 -2.79 10.77 -6.30
C LEU A 294 -2.70 12.30 -6.32
N LYS A 295 -3.18 12.94 -7.39
CA LYS A 295 -3.23 14.41 -7.46
C LYS A 295 -4.20 15.00 -6.45
N LYS A 296 -5.38 14.40 -6.29
CA LYS A 296 -6.38 14.83 -5.31
C LYS A 296 -5.87 14.79 -3.86
N VAL A 297 -5.10 13.75 -3.51
CA VAL A 297 -4.52 13.60 -2.16
C VAL A 297 -3.15 14.29 -2.00
N GLY A 298 -2.70 15.03 -3.01
CA GLY A 298 -1.54 15.91 -2.93
C GLY A 298 -0.19 15.23 -3.14
N PHE A 299 -0.13 14.09 -3.81
CA PHE A 299 1.14 13.49 -4.21
C PHE A 299 1.85 14.33 -5.27
N LYS A 300 3.17 14.40 -5.15
CA LYS A 300 4.07 14.74 -6.24
C LYS A 300 4.31 13.51 -7.08
N ILE A 301 4.19 13.65 -8.40
CA ILE A 301 4.29 12.54 -9.35
C ILE A 301 5.43 12.80 -10.31
N ALA A 302 6.31 11.82 -10.49
CA ALA A 302 7.44 11.89 -11.41
C ALA A 302 7.45 10.70 -12.37
N ILE A 303 7.88 10.95 -13.62
CA ILE A 303 8.29 9.93 -14.56
C ILE A 303 9.82 9.91 -14.59
N LEU A 304 10.41 8.74 -14.37
CA LEU A 304 11.85 8.48 -14.44
C LEU A 304 12.06 7.32 -15.43
N SER A 305 12.32 7.64 -16.71
CA SER A 305 12.27 6.64 -17.78
C SER A 305 13.56 6.54 -18.59
N GLY A 306 13.92 5.33 -18.99
CA GLY A 306 14.91 5.07 -20.04
C GLY A 306 14.39 5.32 -21.46
N GLY A 307 13.09 5.61 -21.62
CA GLY A 307 12.47 6.02 -22.86
C GLY A 307 12.71 7.49 -23.19
N PHE A 308 11.76 8.14 -23.88
CA PHE A 308 11.99 9.48 -24.46
C PHE A 308 11.13 10.57 -23.84
N THR A 309 11.76 11.74 -23.66
CA THR A 309 11.17 12.94 -23.06
C THR A 309 9.88 13.39 -23.76
N TYR A 310 9.80 13.23 -25.07
CA TYR A 310 8.62 13.58 -25.86
C TYR A 310 7.35 12.90 -25.33
N PHE A 311 7.40 11.58 -25.14
CA PHE A 311 6.25 10.80 -24.64
C PHE A 311 6.00 11.05 -23.14
N GLY A 312 7.06 11.20 -22.36
CA GLY A 312 6.95 11.60 -20.97
C GLY A 312 6.23 12.95 -20.79
N ASN A 313 6.53 13.93 -21.64
CA ASN A 313 5.88 15.24 -21.63
C ASN A 313 4.42 15.18 -22.11
N PHE A 314 4.10 14.31 -23.05
CA PHE A 314 2.72 14.04 -23.44
C PHE A 314 1.90 13.50 -22.25
N LEU A 315 2.42 12.50 -21.54
CA LEU A 315 1.79 11.97 -20.33
C LEU A 315 1.73 13.00 -19.19
N LYS A 316 2.77 13.86 -19.07
CA LYS A 316 2.78 14.96 -18.11
C LYS A 316 1.62 15.93 -18.31
N GLN A 317 1.35 16.30 -19.54
CA GLN A 317 0.22 17.17 -19.88
C GLN A 317 -1.12 16.47 -19.61
N LYS A 318 -1.25 15.20 -20.02
CA LYS A 318 -2.47 14.42 -19.87
C LYS A 318 -2.86 14.21 -18.39
N TYR A 319 -1.88 13.94 -17.52
CA TYR A 319 -2.12 13.56 -16.12
C TYR A 319 -1.66 14.60 -15.09
N ASN A 320 -1.21 15.78 -15.53
CA ASN A 320 -0.69 16.84 -14.66
C ASN A 320 0.45 16.33 -13.76
N ILE A 321 1.41 15.60 -14.34
CA ILE A 321 2.60 15.06 -13.65
C ILE A 321 3.56 16.21 -13.36
N ASP A 322 4.21 16.17 -12.18
CA ASP A 322 5.07 17.28 -11.74
C ASP A 322 6.46 17.25 -12.42
N TYR A 323 7.06 16.06 -12.56
CA TYR A 323 8.43 15.89 -13.07
C TYR A 323 8.50 14.84 -14.17
N VAL A 324 9.31 15.10 -15.18
CA VAL A 324 9.68 14.12 -16.22
C VAL A 324 11.19 14.17 -16.43
N TYR A 325 11.84 13.04 -16.28
CA TYR A 325 13.23 12.82 -16.60
C TYR A 325 13.33 11.57 -17.48
N ALA A 326 13.70 11.78 -18.74
CA ALA A 326 13.86 10.74 -19.73
C ALA A 326 14.93 11.17 -20.74
N ASN A 327 15.24 10.34 -21.72
CA ASN A 327 16.24 10.67 -22.72
C ASN A 327 15.67 11.58 -23.80
N GLU A 328 16.43 12.52 -24.28
CA GLU A 328 16.03 13.43 -25.34
C GLU A 328 16.63 12.98 -26.67
N LEU A 329 15.79 12.78 -27.69
CA LEU A 329 16.24 12.50 -29.05
C LEU A 329 16.69 13.79 -29.74
N GLU A 330 17.82 13.75 -30.40
CA GLU A 330 18.30 14.87 -31.20
C GLU A 330 17.50 14.97 -32.53
N ILE A 331 16.96 16.16 -32.80
CA ILE A 331 16.13 16.46 -33.96
C ILE A 331 16.80 17.54 -34.78
N GLU A 332 16.95 17.28 -36.07
CA GLU A 332 17.46 18.27 -37.04
C GLU A 332 16.57 18.25 -38.30
N ASN A 333 16.15 19.45 -38.75
CA ASN A 333 15.30 19.63 -39.92
C ASN A 333 14.02 18.76 -39.91
N GLY A 334 13.38 18.57 -38.73
CA GLY A 334 12.17 17.79 -38.58
C GLY A 334 12.36 16.27 -38.59
N LYS A 335 13.59 15.79 -38.51
CA LYS A 335 13.94 14.36 -38.53
C LYS A 335 14.86 14.01 -37.33
N LEU A 336 14.78 12.76 -36.91
CA LEU A 336 15.72 12.22 -35.93
C LEU A 336 17.11 12.08 -36.56
N THR A 337 18.14 12.52 -35.81
CA THR A 337 19.54 12.37 -36.28
C THR A 337 20.10 10.98 -36.01
N GLY A 338 19.44 10.21 -35.11
CA GLY A 338 19.95 8.95 -34.55
C GLY A 338 20.79 9.11 -33.30
N ASN A 339 20.97 10.35 -32.81
CA ASN A 339 21.66 10.65 -31.58
C ASN A 339 20.68 11.04 -30.48
N HIS A 340 21.21 11.19 -29.24
CA HIS A 340 20.51 11.73 -28.09
C HIS A 340 21.24 12.97 -27.56
N VAL A 341 20.51 13.77 -26.80
CA VAL A 341 21.03 14.97 -26.13
C VAL A 341 21.21 14.68 -24.62
N GLY A 342 22.34 15.05 -24.07
CA GLY A 342 22.60 14.94 -22.64
C GLY A 342 22.92 13.55 -22.12
N ASP A 343 22.83 13.38 -20.82
CA ASP A 343 23.14 12.13 -20.11
C ASP A 343 22.00 11.11 -20.24
N ILE A 344 22.36 9.83 -20.41
CA ILE A 344 21.40 8.75 -20.50
C ILE A 344 20.81 8.46 -19.11
N VAL A 345 19.47 8.36 -19.06
CA VAL A 345 18.74 7.98 -17.85
C VAL A 345 18.73 6.45 -17.74
N ASP A 346 19.76 5.93 -17.11
CA ASP A 346 19.89 4.52 -16.74
C ASP A 346 19.33 4.22 -15.33
N GLY A 347 19.46 3.00 -14.85
CA GLY A 347 18.95 2.59 -13.56
C GLY A 347 19.61 3.32 -12.37
N LYS A 348 20.90 3.63 -12.44
CA LYS A 348 21.60 4.43 -11.43
C LYS A 348 21.07 5.85 -11.41
N ARG A 349 20.90 6.44 -12.58
CA ARG A 349 20.38 7.80 -12.73
C ARG A 349 18.94 7.91 -12.23
N LYS A 350 18.07 6.89 -12.46
CA LYS A 350 16.72 6.85 -11.86
C LYS A 350 16.76 6.95 -10.33
N ALA A 351 17.67 6.21 -9.68
CA ALA A 351 17.82 6.26 -8.23
C ALA A 351 18.34 7.61 -7.72
N GLU A 352 19.29 8.25 -8.44
CA GLU A 352 19.79 9.59 -8.15
C GLU A 352 18.67 10.63 -8.29
N LEU A 353 17.89 10.57 -9.35
CA LEU A 353 16.77 11.48 -9.61
C LEU A 353 15.67 11.33 -8.55
N LEU A 354 15.36 10.13 -8.11
CA LEU A 354 14.42 9.92 -6.99
C LEU A 354 14.87 10.66 -5.73
N ARG A 355 16.19 10.55 -5.37
CA ARG A 355 16.76 11.27 -4.22
C ARG A 355 16.71 12.79 -4.42
N LEU A 356 17.06 13.24 -5.60
CA LEU A 356 17.06 14.68 -5.94
C LEU A 356 15.65 15.26 -5.81
N ILE A 357 14.63 14.62 -6.38
CA ILE A 357 13.24 15.10 -6.30
C ILE A 357 12.76 15.06 -4.85
N ALA A 358 13.07 13.99 -4.10
CA ALA A 358 12.72 13.90 -2.69
C ALA A 358 13.34 15.06 -1.89
N GLN A 359 14.58 15.43 -2.17
CA GLN A 359 15.25 16.56 -1.55
C GLN A 359 14.61 17.90 -1.95
N VAL A 360 14.33 18.11 -3.23
CA VAL A 360 13.68 19.34 -3.73
C VAL A 360 12.30 19.54 -3.13
N GLU A 361 11.52 18.48 -2.99
CA GLU A 361 10.17 18.52 -2.42
C GLU A 361 10.17 18.43 -0.87
N ASN A 362 11.34 18.37 -0.24
CA ASN A 362 11.50 18.20 1.21
C ASN A 362 10.74 16.98 1.75
N VAL A 363 10.86 15.84 1.05
CA VAL A 363 10.24 14.55 1.35
C VAL A 363 11.32 13.59 1.83
N ASP A 364 11.10 12.92 2.97
CA ASP A 364 12.00 11.84 3.42
C ASP A 364 11.91 10.67 2.41
N ILE A 365 13.05 10.02 2.14
CA ILE A 365 13.11 8.88 1.21
C ILE A 365 12.13 7.75 1.62
N ARG A 366 11.86 7.59 2.92
CA ARG A 366 10.89 6.64 3.45
C ARG A 366 9.43 6.98 3.10
N GLN A 367 9.16 8.23 2.67
CA GLN A 367 7.86 8.70 2.21
C GLN A 367 7.70 8.62 0.70
N THR A 368 8.67 8.03 0.00
CA THR A 368 8.63 7.87 -1.45
C THR A 368 8.06 6.51 -1.88
N VAL A 369 7.54 6.48 -3.08
CA VAL A 369 7.11 5.26 -3.80
C VAL A 369 7.86 5.22 -5.13
N ALA A 370 8.37 4.06 -5.51
CA ALA A 370 8.96 3.83 -6.84
C ALA A 370 8.30 2.62 -7.49
N VAL A 371 7.95 2.74 -8.76
CA VAL A 371 7.21 1.73 -9.53
C VAL A 371 7.88 1.52 -10.86
N GLY A 372 8.14 0.29 -11.24
CA GLY A 372 8.70 -0.09 -12.53
C GLY A 372 8.61 -1.59 -12.76
N ASP A 373 8.88 -2.04 -13.99
CA ASP A 373 8.78 -3.44 -14.41
C ASP A 373 10.15 -4.10 -14.67
N GLY A 374 11.17 -3.28 -14.93
CA GLY A 374 12.47 -3.70 -15.45
C GLY A 374 13.58 -3.81 -14.41
N ALA A 375 14.69 -4.45 -14.81
CA ALA A 375 15.91 -4.52 -14.00
C ALA A 375 16.56 -3.15 -13.80
N ASN A 376 16.39 -2.24 -14.76
CA ASN A 376 16.82 -0.84 -14.69
C ASN A 376 16.08 -0.04 -13.61
N ASP A 377 14.92 -0.51 -13.11
CA ASP A 377 14.16 0.15 -12.05
C ASP A 377 14.58 -0.29 -10.65
N LEU A 378 15.24 -1.45 -10.53
CA LEU A 378 15.64 -2.01 -9.24
C LEU A 378 16.44 -1.03 -8.36
N PRO A 379 17.36 -0.21 -8.88
CA PRO A 379 18.06 0.77 -8.06
C PRO A 379 17.12 1.78 -7.39
N MET A 380 16.13 2.34 -8.12
CA MET A 380 15.15 3.27 -7.53
C MET A 380 14.14 2.55 -6.63
N ILE A 381 13.66 1.35 -7.03
CA ILE A 381 12.74 0.51 -6.25
C ILE A 381 13.35 0.14 -4.89
N SER A 382 14.64 -0.20 -4.86
CA SER A 382 15.32 -0.65 -3.64
C SER A 382 15.48 0.43 -2.57
N ILE A 383 15.65 1.70 -2.97
CA ILE A 383 15.86 2.82 -2.05
C ILE A 383 14.56 3.50 -1.61
N ALA A 384 13.49 3.34 -2.35
CA ALA A 384 12.20 3.93 -2.02
C ALA A 384 11.62 3.37 -0.73
N GLY A 385 10.82 4.18 -0.03
CA GLY A 385 10.06 3.74 1.14
C GLY A 385 9.07 2.62 0.81
N LEU A 386 8.50 2.64 -0.42
CA LEU A 386 7.72 1.56 -1.02
C LEU A 386 8.19 1.36 -2.46
N GLY A 387 8.93 0.30 -2.72
CA GLY A 387 9.30 -0.11 -4.06
C GLY A 387 8.39 -1.21 -4.58
N ILE A 388 7.82 -1.02 -5.77
CA ILE A 388 6.84 -1.93 -6.37
C ILE A 388 7.33 -2.38 -7.74
N ALA A 389 7.45 -3.68 -7.94
CA ALA A 389 7.63 -4.30 -9.25
C ALA A 389 6.24 -4.51 -9.89
N PHE A 390 5.95 -3.78 -10.97
CA PHE A 390 4.65 -3.84 -11.63
C PHE A 390 4.73 -4.72 -12.88
N HIS A 391 3.90 -5.77 -12.96
CA HIS A 391 3.88 -6.77 -14.05
C HIS A 391 5.27 -7.27 -14.48
N ALA A 392 6.20 -7.23 -13.53
CA ALA A 392 7.61 -7.44 -13.75
C ALA A 392 7.98 -8.91 -14.01
N LYS A 393 9.12 -9.12 -14.65
CA LYS A 393 9.70 -10.45 -14.86
C LYS A 393 10.06 -11.12 -13.54
N PRO A 394 10.09 -12.48 -13.45
CA PRO A 394 10.32 -13.20 -12.19
C PRO A 394 11.57 -12.74 -11.42
N LYS A 395 12.68 -12.46 -12.12
CA LYS A 395 13.93 -11.98 -11.52
C LYS A 395 13.76 -10.62 -10.82
N VAL A 396 13.00 -9.72 -11.40
CA VAL A 396 12.72 -8.38 -10.84
C VAL A 396 11.78 -8.52 -9.64
N LYS A 397 10.71 -9.32 -9.75
CA LYS A 397 9.81 -9.63 -8.63
C LYS A 397 10.54 -10.21 -7.43
N ALA A 398 11.49 -11.13 -7.64
CA ALA A 398 12.25 -11.76 -6.57
C ALA A 398 13.14 -10.76 -5.81
N THR A 399 13.59 -9.69 -6.47
CA THR A 399 14.47 -8.66 -5.87
C THR A 399 13.67 -7.54 -5.23
N ALA A 400 12.52 -7.17 -5.80
CA ALA A 400 11.63 -6.14 -5.26
C ALA A 400 10.93 -6.64 -3.99
N LYS A 401 10.70 -5.71 -3.04
CA LYS A 401 10.01 -6.06 -1.78
C LYS A 401 8.52 -6.30 -1.96
N GLN A 402 7.93 -5.70 -2.98
CA GLN A 402 6.51 -5.73 -3.29
C GLN A 402 6.31 -5.90 -4.80
N SER A 403 5.24 -6.58 -5.20
CA SER A 403 4.87 -6.70 -6.61
C SER A 403 3.36 -6.57 -6.81
N ILE A 404 2.96 -6.07 -7.96
CA ILE A 404 1.58 -6.08 -8.47
C ILE A 404 1.61 -6.73 -9.85
N SER A 405 0.83 -7.79 -10.02
CA SER A 405 0.82 -8.58 -11.25
C SER A 405 -0.56 -9.09 -11.65
N THR A 406 -1.55 -8.98 -10.75
CA THR A 406 -2.88 -9.55 -10.94
C THR A 406 -3.94 -8.51 -11.30
N ILE A 407 -3.69 -7.25 -10.94
CA ILE A 407 -4.62 -6.13 -11.19
C ILE A 407 -3.88 -4.95 -11.81
N GLY A 408 -4.62 -3.91 -12.22
CA GLY A 408 -4.07 -2.70 -12.80
C GLY A 408 -3.24 -1.85 -11.82
N LEU A 409 -2.63 -0.80 -12.36
CA LEU A 409 -1.69 0.06 -11.62
C LEU A 409 -2.35 0.77 -10.42
N ASP A 410 -3.65 0.99 -10.43
CA ASP A 410 -4.40 1.54 -9.30
C ASP A 410 -4.44 0.61 -8.06
N GLY A 411 -3.97 -0.64 -8.17
CA GLY A 411 -3.67 -1.51 -7.03
C GLY A 411 -2.71 -0.89 -6.02
N ILE A 412 -1.87 0.05 -6.46
CA ILE A 412 -0.98 0.84 -5.60
C ILE A 412 -1.75 1.57 -4.49
N LEU A 413 -2.96 2.05 -4.77
CA LEU A 413 -3.79 2.75 -3.79
C LEU A 413 -4.07 1.89 -2.55
N TYR A 414 -4.28 0.60 -2.74
CA TYR A 414 -4.52 -0.32 -1.62
C TYR A 414 -3.24 -0.63 -0.83
N PHE A 415 -2.07 -0.68 -1.49
CA PHE A 415 -0.78 -0.77 -0.79
C PHE A 415 -0.46 0.49 0.01
N LEU A 416 -1.00 1.63 -0.39
CA LEU A 416 -0.97 2.88 0.38
C LEU A 416 -1.98 2.91 1.53
N GLY A 417 -2.91 1.95 1.59
CA GLY A 417 -3.93 1.85 2.64
C GLY A 417 -5.22 2.62 2.35
N TYR A 418 -5.42 3.09 1.11
CA TYR A 418 -6.68 3.74 0.74
C TYR A 418 -7.80 2.71 0.61
N LYS A 419 -9.01 3.12 0.99
CA LYS A 419 -10.25 2.34 0.81
C LYS A 419 -11.09 2.97 -0.29
N ASP A 420 -11.79 2.16 -1.06
CA ASP A 420 -12.71 2.66 -2.08
C ASP A 420 -13.74 3.63 -1.50
N SER A 421 -14.26 3.34 -0.30
CA SER A 421 -15.22 4.22 0.39
C SER A 421 -14.71 5.64 0.69
N TYR A 422 -13.39 5.88 0.61
CA TYR A 422 -12.80 7.21 0.77
C TYR A 422 -12.49 7.87 -0.58
N LEU A 423 -12.44 7.08 -1.64
CA LEU A 423 -11.96 7.49 -2.96
C LEU A 423 -13.10 7.74 -3.95
N ASP A 424 -14.22 7.04 -3.76
CA ASP A 424 -15.38 7.20 -4.62
C ASP A 424 -16.14 8.46 -4.20
N GLU A 425 -15.94 9.52 -4.96
CA GLU A 425 -16.93 10.57 -5.05
C GLU A 425 -18.12 9.95 -5.77
N GLN A 426 -19.28 10.10 -5.17
CA GLN A 426 -20.61 9.75 -5.68
C GLN A 426 -20.65 9.57 -7.19
N MET A 427 -20.91 8.31 -7.60
CA MET A 427 -21.35 8.05 -8.97
C MET A 427 -22.67 8.74 -9.24
#